data_74b604a1000e7774234d40ecb1edf7d6
#
_entry.id   74b604a1000e7774234d40ecb1edf7d6
#
_cell.length_a   1.000
_cell.length_b   1.000
_cell.length_c   1.000
_cell.angle_alpha   90.00
_cell.angle_beta   90.00
_cell.angle_gamma   90.00
#
_symmetry.space_group_name_H-M   'P 1'
#
loop_
_entity.id
_entity.type
_entity.pdbx_description
1 polymer ?
#
loop_
_entity_poly.entity_id
_entity_poly.type
_entity_poly.pdbx_seq_one_letter_code
_entity_poly.pdbx_strand_id
1 'polypeptide(L)'
;MSVTAAQGFRAAGVRAGLKASGKPDLALVVNDGPLDTAAGVFTTNRVVAAPVVWSRRLLAGPEGGQPGRARAVVLNSGSANACTGAQGMHDTEATAVRAAGLLGAEPDQVLVCSTGVIGERIDMPVLLEGVDVAALALADTPQAGTDAATAIMTTDTVSKEDALTVGAGEQSWTIGGMIKGVGMLAPGLATMLAVITTDAVLTPEQAQDALASATMR
;
A
#
# COMPACT_ATOMS: atom_id res chain seq x y z
N MET A 1 -8.33 11.29 -10.43
CA MET A 1 -8.28 11.51 -8.95
C MET A 1 -8.07 10.16 -8.30
N SER A 2 -7.21 10.07 -7.33
CA SER A 2 -6.68 8.82 -6.79
C SER A 2 -6.61 8.87 -5.27
N VAL A 3 -5.67 8.14 -4.68
CA VAL A 3 -5.41 8.10 -3.23
C VAL A 3 -5.08 9.46 -2.60
N THR A 4 -4.73 10.46 -3.38
CA THR A 4 -4.50 11.85 -2.94
C THR A 4 -5.75 12.72 -3.00
N ALA A 5 -6.92 12.17 -3.33
CA ALA A 5 -8.17 12.93 -3.36
C ALA A 5 -8.71 13.26 -1.96
N ALA A 6 -8.53 12.33 -1.00
CA ALA A 6 -8.87 12.56 0.39
C ALA A 6 -7.84 13.48 1.06
N GLN A 7 -8.30 14.38 1.91
CA GLN A 7 -7.42 15.32 2.62
C GLN A 7 -6.48 14.57 3.58
N GLY A 8 -5.25 15.09 3.74
CA GLY A 8 -4.25 14.51 4.63
C GLY A 8 -3.46 13.36 4.04
N PHE A 9 -3.60 13.07 2.74
CA PHE A 9 -2.84 12.02 2.08
C PHE A 9 -1.89 12.57 1.03
N ARG A 10 -0.65 12.08 1.06
CA ARG A 10 0.36 12.29 0.01
C ARG A 10 0.72 10.95 -0.62
N ALA A 11 1.13 11.00 -1.88
CA ALA A 11 1.61 9.83 -2.58
C ALA A 11 2.84 10.14 -3.44
N ALA A 12 3.55 9.10 -3.81
CA ALA A 12 4.58 9.13 -4.84
C ALA A 12 4.59 7.81 -5.60
N GLY A 13 4.86 7.88 -6.90
CA GLY A 13 5.14 6.71 -7.73
C GLY A 13 6.43 6.94 -8.50
N VAL A 14 7.43 6.09 -8.28
CA VAL A 14 8.77 6.29 -8.82
C VAL A 14 9.30 5.03 -9.52
N ARG A 15 10.34 5.23 -10.34
CA ARG A 15 11.15 4.16 -10.89
C ARG A 15 12.32 3.90 -9.94
N ALA A 16 12.24 2.83 -9.16
CA ALA A 16 13.38 2.35 -8.38
C ALA A 16 14.35 1.53 -9.23
N GLY A 17 13.86 0.76 -10.19
CA GLY A 17 14.67 -0.11 -11.05
C GLY A 17 14.45 -1.60 -10.77
N LEU A 18 13.35 -1.93 -10.10
CA LEU A 18 12.97 -3.31 -9.78
C LEU A 18 12.41 -4.06 -11.00
N LYS A 19 11.82 -3.33 -11.96
CA LYS A 19 11.30 -3.90 -13.21
C LYS A 19 12.33 -3.77 -14.33
N ALA A 20 12.64 -4.86 -14.99
CA ALA A 20 13.47 -4.85 -16.19
C ALA A 20 12.92 -3.94 -17.32
N SER A 21 11.60 -3.67 -17.32
CA SER A 21 10.95 -2.80 -18.30
C SER A 21 11.30 -1.32 -18.15
N GLY A 22 11.90 -0.92 -17.02
CA GLY A 22 12.22 0.47 -16.71
C GLY A 22 11.00 1.36 -16.41
N LYS A 23 9.80 0.78 -16.29
CA LYS A 23 8.59 1.50 -15.87
C LYS A 23 8.63 1.79 -14.37
N PRO A 24 7.84 2.76 -13.85
CA PRO A 24 7.67 2.95 -12.41
C PRO A 24 7.31 1.65 -11.69
N ASP A 25 7.88 1.43 -10.50
CA ASP A 25 7.81 0.14 -9.82
C ASP A 25 7.79 0.23 -8.29
N LEU A 26 7.80 1.45 -7.75
CA LEU A 26 7.66 1.69 -6.32
C LEU A 26 6.68 2.84 -6.08
N ALA A 27 5.70 2.60 -5.22
CA ALA A 27 4.79 3.61 -4.72
C ALA A 27 4.92 3.75 -3.19
N LEU A 28 4.74 4.97 -2.71
CA LEU A 28 4.62 5.31 -1.30
C LEU A 28 3.35 6.14 -1.12
N VAL A 29 2.47 5.72 -0.21
CA VAL A 29 1.29 6.49 0.19
C VAL A 29 1.41 6.78 1.68
N VAL A 30 1.23 8.05 2.06
CA VAL A 30 1.42 8.54 3.43
C VAL A 30 0.13 9.19 3.90
N ASN A 31 -0.25 8.87 5.11
CA ASN A 31 -1.31 9.52 5.86
C ASN A 31 -0.67 10.53 6.83
N ASP A 32 -0.82 11.81 6.58
CA ASP A 32 -0.31 12.88 7.43
C ASP A 32 -1.23 13.22 8.60
N GLY A 33 -2.33 12.51 8.73
CA GLY A 33 -3.23 12.65 9.85
C GLY A 33 -4.39 13.63 9.63
N PRO A 34 -5.09 14.01 10.69
CA PRO A 34 -4.71 13.87 12.11
C PRO A 34 -4.91 12.46 12.70
N LEU A 35 -5.64 11.57 12.04
CA LEU A 35 -5.85 10.19 12.49
C LEU A 35 -5.04 9.24 11.60
N ASP A 36 -4.49 8.20 12.20
CA ASP A 36 -3.75 7.14 11.54
C ASP A 36 -4.55 5.83 11.43
N THR A 37 -5.89 5.92 11.49
CA THR A 37 -6.80 4.78 11.35
C THR A 37 -6.53 4.02 10.07
N ALA A 38 -6.39 2.70 10.18
CA ALA A 38 -6.16 1.80 9.06
C ALA A 38 -6.95 0.49 9.22
N ALA A 39 -7.31 -0.10 8.10
CA ALA A 39 -7.95 -1.41 8.02
C ALA A 39 -7.34 -2.22 6.88
N GLY A 40 -7.46 -3.54 6.92
CA GLY A 40 -6.94 -4.40 5.88
C GLY A 40 -7.70 -5.71 5.74
N VAL A 41 -7.85 -6.14 4.48
CA VAL A 41 -8.30 -7.48 4.12
C VAL A 41 -7.20 -8.18 3.33
N PHE A 42 -7.06 -9.46 3.54
CA PHE A 42 -5.93 -10.22 3.02
C PHE A 42 -6.41 -11.52 2.37
N THR A 43 -5.59 -12.00 1.45
CA THR A 43 -5.84 -13.30 0.80
C THR A 43 -5.98 -14.45 1.81
N THR A 44 -6.82 -15.43 1.47
CA THR A 44 -6.94 -16.71 2.17
C THR A 44 -5.99 -17.77 1.61
N ASN A 45 -5.10 -17.41 0.67
CA ASN A 45 -4.12 -18.32 0.10
C ASN A 45 -3.23 -18.89 1.22
N ARG A 46 -2.93 -20.20 1.13
CA ARG A 46 -2.08 -20.91 2.10
C ARG A 46 -0.61 -20.54 1.98
N VAL A 47 -0.17 -20.16 0.79
CA VAL A 47 1.18 -19.64 0.54
C VAL A 47 1.15 -18.13 0.72
N VAL A 48 1.47 -17.69 1.93
CA VAL A 48 1.38 -16.27 2.33
C VAL A 48 2.71 -15.59 2.08
N ALA A 49 2.68 -14.47 1.35
CA ALA A 49 3.87 -13.65 1.10
C ALA A 49 4.31 -12.91 2.38
N ALA A 50 5.60 -12.64 2.51
CA ALA A 50 6.16 -11.94 3.67
C ALA A 50 5.49 -10.58 3.95
N PRO A 51 5.23 -9.71 2.95
CA PRO A 51 4.51 -8.46 3.17
C PRO A 51 3.09 -8.63 3.71
N VAL A 52 2.41 -9.71 3.33
CA VAL A 52 1.06 -10.02 3.86
C VAL A 52 1.13 -10.42 5.33
N VAL A 53 2.13 -11.24 5.72
CA VAL A 53 2.35 -11.63 7.12
C VAL A 53 2.66 -10.39 7.96
N TRP A 54 3.55 -9.51 7.48
CA TRP A 54 3.93 -8.26 8.14
C TRP A 54 2.71 -7.35 8.35
N SER A 55 2.04 -6.98 7.27
CA SER A 55 0.95 -6.01 7.31
C SER A 55 -0.27 -6.52 8.08
N ARG A 56 -0.58 -7.83 7.99
CA ARG A 56 -1.64 -8.46 8.78
C ARG A 56 -1.34 -8.37 10.28
N ARG A 57 -0.10 -8.65 10.68
CA ARG A 57 0.33 -8.56 12.09
C ARG A 57 0.17 -7.13 12.63
N LEU A 58 0.59 -6.12 11.86
CA LEU A 58 0.49 -4.73 12.28
C LEU A 58 -0.98 -4.28 12.44
N LEU A 59 -1.83 -4.60 11.48
CA LEU A 59 -3.24 -4.22 11.54
C LEU A 59 -4.05 -4.99 12.59
N ALA A 60 -3.61 -6.19 12.98
CA ALA A 60 -4.20 -6.92 14.11
C ALA A 60 -3.78 -6.31 15.45
N GLY A 61 -2.69 -5.55 15.48
CA GLY A 61 -2.06 -5.03 16.68
C GLY A 61 -1.30 -6.09 17.47
N PRO A 62 -0.35 -5.69 18.32
CA PRO A 62 0.25 -6.58 19.30
C PRO A 62 -0.78 -7.00 20.36
N GLU A 63 -0.55 -8.12 21.04
CA GLU A 63 -1.37 -8.50 22.20
C GLU A 63 -1.42 -7.33 23.20
N GLY A 64 -2.62 -6.72 23.36
CA GLY A 64 -2.83 -5.53 24.21
C GLY A 64 -2.49 -4.17 23.56
N GLY A 65 -2.14 -4.12 22.25
CA GLY A 65 -1.93 -2.90 21.50
C GLY A 65 -3.21 -2.33 20.88
N GLN A 66 -3.10 -1.19 20.22
CA GLN A 66 -4.20 -0.59 19.46
C GLN A 66 -4.12 -1.06 18.00
N PRO A 67 -5.01 -1.95 17.55
CA PRO A 67 -5.02 -2.41 16.17
C PRO A 67 -5.52 -1.32 15.22
N GLY A 68 -5.27 -1.52 13.93
CA GLY A 68 -5.86 -0.70 12.88
C GLY A 68 -5.27 0.71 12.76
N ARG A 69 -3.93 0.84 12.86
CA ARG A 69 -3.20 2.09 12.64
C ARG A 69 -2.09 1.93 11.62
N ALA A 70 -1.94 2.93 10.76
CA ALA A 70 -0.81 3.03 9.83
C ALA A 70 -0.57 4.47 9.37
N ARG A 71 0.70 4.86 9.33
CA ARG A 71 1.16 6.15 8.79
C ARG A 71 1.47 6.07 7.31
N ALA A 72 1.90 4.90 6.83
CA ALA A 72 2.26 4.75 5.43
C ALA A 72 2.07 3.32 4.93
N VAL A 73 2.03 3.19 3.62
CA VAL A 73 2.19 1.92 2.91
C VAL A 73 3.20 2.07 1.78
N VAL A 74 4.19 1.19 1.77
CA VAL A 74 5.15 1.02 0.67
C VAL A 74 4.65 -0.11 -0.22
N LEU A 75 4.56 0.15 -1.52
CA LEU A 75 4.13 -0.86 -2.49
C LEU A 75 5.21 -0.99 -3.57
N ASN A 76 5.74 -2.18 -3.78
CA ASN A 76 6.62 -2.45 -4.92
C ASN A 76 5.97 -3.40 -5.92
N SER A 77 6.37 -3.24 -7.17
CA SER A 77 6.09 -4.16 -8.27
C SER A 77 7.39 -4.63 -8.93
N GLY A 78 7.38 -5.87 -9.42
CA GLY A 78 8.57 -6.57 -9.95
C GLY A 78 8.81 -7.90 -9.23
N SER A 79 8.78 -7.92 -7.91
CA SER A 79 8.79 -9.13 -7.09
C SER A 79 7.64 -9.10 -6.08
N ALA A 80 6.98 -10.23 -5.90
CA ALA A 80 5.90 -10.40 -4.92
C ALA A 80 6.40 -10.66 -3.50
N ASN A 81 7.70 -10.87 -3.33
CA ASN A 81 8.31 -11.32 -2.07
C ASN A 81 7.54 -12.49 -1.42
N ALA A 82 7.14 -13.43 -2.26
CA ALA A 82 6.42 -14.66 -1.89
C ALA A 82 7.32 -15.86 -2.14
N CYS A 83 7.23 -16.88 -1.30
CA CYS A 83 8.12 -18.07 -1.32
C CYS A 83 9.62 -17.73 -1.12
N THR A 84 9.92 -16.67 -0.40
CA THR A 84 11.27 -16.13 -0.16
C THR A 84 11.83 -16.47 1.22
N GLY A 85 11.06 -17.22 2.01
CA GLY A 85 11.48 -17.72 3.33
C GLY A 85 11.72 -16.61 4.37
N ALA A 86 12.55 -16.90 5.37
CA ALA A 86 12.85 -15.96 6.45
C ALA A 86 13.50 -14.67 5.92
N GLN A 87 14.31 -14.77 4.85
CA GLN A 87 14.97 -13.61 4.28
C GLN A 87 13.97 -12.62 3.67
N GLY A 88 12.90 -13.10 3.04
CA GLY A 88 11.84 -12.22 2.54
C GLY A 88 11.13 -11.45 3.65
N MET A 89 11.06 -12.02 4.86
CA MET A 89 10.55 -11.32 6.04
C MET A 89 11.49 -10.20 6.49
N HIS A 90 12.81 -10.46 6.53
CA HIS A 90 13.83 -9.44 6.81
C HIS A 90 13.79 -8.32 5.76
N ASP A 91 13.62 -8.67 4.47
CA ASP A 91 13.52 -7.71 3.38
C ASP A 91 12.28 -6.79 3.57
N THR A 92 11.17 -7.36 4.01
CA THR A 92 9.94 -6.60 4.33
C THR A 92 10.14 -5.66 5.51
N GLU A 93 10.74 -6.16 6.59
CA GLU A 93 11.05 -5.37 7.79
C GLU A 93 12.02 -4.22 7.46
N ALA A 94 13.09 -4.49 6.71
CA ALA A 94 14.04 -3.48 6.28
C ALA A 94 13.38 -2.37 5.45
N THR A 95 12.41 -2.74 4.60
CA THR A 95 11.61 -1.78 3.83
C THR A 95 10.80 -0.87 4.74
N ALA A 96 10.10 -1.44 5.73
CA ALA A 96 9.31 -0.68 6.68
C ALA A 96 10.18 0.24 7.55
N VAL A 97 11.32 -0.27 8.05
CA VAL A 97 12.30 0.52 8.84
C VAL A 97 12.82 1.71 8.05
N ARG A 98 13.17 1.50 6.76
CA ARG A 98 13.66 2.59 5.91
C ARG A 98 12.62 3.67 5.72
N ALA A 99 11.40 3.31 5.35
CA ALA A 99 10.31 4.26 5.14
C ALA A 99 9.95 4.99 6.45
N ALA A 100 9.87 4.28 7.57
CA ALA A 100 9.58 4.86 8.88
C ALA A 100 10.63 5.93 9.26
N GLY A 101 11.92 5.62 9.10
CA GLY A 101 13.00 6.57 9.39
C GLY A 101 12.93 7.86 8.57
N LEU A 102 12.51 7.78 7.29
CA LEU A 102 12.34 8.93 6.42
C LEU A 102 11.09 9.77 6.75
N LEU A 103 10.07 9.13 7.30
CA LEU A 103 8.78 9.76 7.61
C LEU A 103 8.67 10.23 9.07
N GLY A 104 9.67 9.95 9.92
CA GLY A 104 9.59 10.20 11.35
C GLY A 104 8.50 9.38 12.05
N ALA A 105 8.27 8.15 11.57
CA ALA A 105 7.31 7.19 12.10
C ALA A 105 8.01 5.96 12.71
N GLU A 106 7.25 5.11 13.39
CA GLU A 106 7.75 3.82 13.85
C GLU A 106 7.57 2.74 12.77
N PRO A 107 8.45 1.72 12.69
CA PRO A 107 8.35 0.67 11.69
C PRO A 107 7.01 -0.10 11.70
N ASP A 108 6.39 -0.23 12.86
CA ASP A 108 5.09 -0.88 13.03
C ASP A 108 3.90 -0.02 12.57
N GLN A 109 4.15 1.21 12.13
CA GLN A 109 3.19 2.09 11.47
C GLN A 109 3.31 2.07 9.94
N VAL A 110 4.22 1.25 9.38
CA VAL A 110 4.44 1.18 7.94
C VAL A 110 4.05 -0.19 7.40
N LEU A 111 2.99 -0.20 6.60
CA LEU A 111 2.55 -1.39 5.87
C LEU A 111 3.43 -1.60 4.63
N VAL A 112 3.56 -2.84 4.22
CA VAL A 112 4.30 -3.21 3.00
C VAL A 112 3.43 -4.11 2.13
N CYS A 113 3.41 -3.82 0.83
CA CYS A 113 2.74 -4.61 -0.19
C CYS A 113 3.70 -4.88 -1.35
N SER A 114 3.72 -6.10 -1.85
CA SER A 114 4.59 -6.47 -2.98
C SER A 114 3.81 -7.25 -4.03
N THR A 115 4.14 -7.04 -5.30
CA THR A 115 3.55 -7.78 -6.42
C THR A 115 4.59 -8.04 -7.51
N GLY A 116 4.45 -9.13 -8.24
CA GLY A 116 5.34 -9.49 -9.34
C GLY A 116 5.75 -10.96 -9.31
N VAL A 117 7.00 -11.24 -9.64
CA VAL A 117 7.55 -12.59 -9.69
C VAL A 117 7.53 -13.24 -8.30
N ILE A 118 7.17 -14.52 -8.25
CA ILE A 118 7.13 -15.34 -7.03
C ILE A 118 8.39 -16.21 -6.98
N GLY A 119 8.99 -16.34 -5.79
CA GLY A 119 10.18 -17.17 -5.57
C GLY A 119 11.52 -16.45 -5.81
N GLU A 120 11.49 -15.23 -6.30
CA GLU A 120 12.68 -14.39 -6.47
C GLU A 120 12.74 -13.31 -5.38
N ARG A 121 13.94 -13.11 -4.84
CA ARG A 121 14.17 -12.06 -3.85
C ARG A 121 14.21 -10.69 -4.51
N ILE A 122 13.83 -9.69 -3.74
CA ILE A 122 13.95 -8.28 -4.14
C ILE A 122 15.43 -7.88 -4.06
N ASP A 123 15.88 -7.06 -5.02
CA ASP A 123 17.14 -6.34 -4.91
C ASP A 123 16.98 -5.23 -3.87
N MET A 124 17.38 -5.51 -2.65
CA MET A 124 17.15 -4.62 -1.51
C MET A 124 17.90 -3.28 -1.61
N PRO A 125 19.17 -3.20 -2.05
CA PRO A 125 19.82 -1.93 -2.34
C PRO A 125 18.97 -1.03 -3.25
N VAL A 126 18.48 -1.58 -4.36
CA VAL A 126 17.63 -0.88 -5.34
C VAL A 126 16.29 -0.46 -4.73
N LEU A 127 15.64 -1.35 -3.97
CA LEU A 127 14.37 -1.04 -3.31
C LEU A 127 14.53 0.10 -2.30
N LEU A 128 15.54 0.04 -1.43
CA LEU A 128 15.73 1.02 -0.37
C LEU A 128 16.10 2.40 -0.92
N GLU A 129 16.93 2.48 -1.97
CA GLU A 129 17.18 3.73 -2.70
C GLU A 129 15.88 4.26 -3.33
N GLY A 130 15.06 3.38 -3.90
CA GLY A 130 13.74 3.74 -4.42
C GLY A 130 12.81 4.32 -3.34
N VAL A 131 12.84 3.79 -2.12
CA VAL A 131 12.08 4.34 -0.99
C VAL A 131 12.55 5.76 -0.65
N ASP A 132 13.87 6.03 -0.70
CA ASP A 132 14.41 7.37 -0.50
C ASP A 132 13.90 8.36 -1.55
N VAL A 133 13.95 7.96 -2.82
CA VAL A 133 13.45 8.77 -3.93
C VAL A 133 11.95 9.02 -3.81
N ALA A 134 11.17 7.99 -3.42
CA ALA A 134 9.73 8.13 -3.24
C ALA A 134 9.39 9.09 -2.08
N ALA A 135 10.12 9.02 -0.97
CA ALA A 135 9.90 9.92 0.17
C ALA A 135 10.15 11.39 -0.20
N LEU A 136 11.17 11.67 -1.03
CA LEU A 136 11.46 13.02 -1.53
C LEU A 136 10.42 13.51 -2.57
N ALA A 137 9.75 12.59 -3.27
CA ALA A 137 8.78 12.91 -4.32
C ALA A 137 7.33 12.99 -3.80
N LEU A 138 7.09 12.78 -2.51
CA LEU A 138 5.75 12.82 -1.92
C LEU A 138 5.04 14.15 -2.16
N ALA A 139 3.83 14.08 -2.75
CA ALA A 139 2.97 15.24 -2.96
C ALA A 139 1.48 14.84 -2.79
N ASP A 140 0.64 15.84 -2.51
CA ASP A 140 -0.82 15.72 -2.38
C ASP A 140 -1.56 16.03 -3.69
N THR A 141 -0.83 16.07 -4.80
CA THR A 141 -1.38 16.40 -6.11
C THR A 141 -2.09 15.20 -6.76
N PRO A 142 -3.08 15.42 -7.65
CA PRO A 142 -3.68 14.36 -8.45
C PRO A 142 -2.65 13.54 -9.24
N GLN A 143 -1.60 14.19 -9.76
CA GLN A 143 -0.54 13.51 -10.50
C GLN A 143 0.24 12.51 -9.63
N ALA A 144 0.57 12.88 -8.39
CA ALA A 144 1.24 11.97 -7.45
C ALA A 144 0.41 10.70 -7.17
N GLY A 145 -0.91 10.84 -7.06
CA GLY A 145 -1.82 9.70 -6.95
C GLY A 145 -1.80 8.81 -8.20
N THR A 146 -1.83 9.41 -9.40
CA THR A 146 -1.76 8.69 -10.68
C THR A 146 -0.39 8.00 -10.86
N ASP A 147 0.70 8.64 -10.46
CA ASP A 147 2.04 8.06 -10.49
C ASP A 147 2.13 6.84 -9.56
N ALA A 148 1.56 6.92 -8.36
CA ALA A 148 1.47 5.79 -7.44
C ALA A 148 0.66 4.62 -8.02
N ALA A 149 -0.51 4.90 -8.61
CA ALA A 149 -1.34 3.89 -9.28
C ALA A 149 -0.61 3.22 -10.45
N THR A 150 0.19 3.98 -11.19
CA THR A 150 1.01 3.47 -12.29
C THR A 150 2.14 2.57 -11.79
N ALA A 151 2.78 2.96 -10.69
CA ALA A 151 3.94 2.24 -10.15
C ALA A 151 3.59 0.82 -9.65
N ILE A 152 2.37 0.60 -9.17
CA ILE A 152 1.93 -0.72 -8.69
C ILE A 152 1.51 -1.69 -9.81
N MET A 153 1.38 -1.24 -11.05
CA MET A 153 0.98 -2.08 -12.19
C MET A 153 2.02 -3.17 -12.47
N THR A 154 1.55 -4.31 -12.96
CA THR A 154 2.41 -5.40 -13.50
C THR A 154 2.05 -5.71 -14.93
N THR A 155 1.03 -6.55 -15.15
CA THR A 155 0.46 -6.90 -16.46
C THR A 155 -0.73 -6.02 -16.84
N ASP A 156 -1.10 -5.09 -15.98
CA ASP A 156 -2.15 -4.13 -16.25
C ASP A 156 -1.80 -3.25 -17.45
N THR A 157 -2.78 -2.96 -18.30
CA THR A 157 -2.61 -2.13 -19.49
C THR A 157 -2.87 -0.65 -19.21
N VAL A 158 -3.68 -0.36 -18.17
CA VAL A 158 -4.02 0.97 -17.70
C VAL A 158 -3.99 1.03 -16.19
N SER A 159 -3.67 2.19 -15.61
CA SER A 159 -3.86 2.44 -14.18
C SER A 159 -5.35 2.46 -13.84
N LYS A 160 -5.69 1.97 -12.66
CA LYS A 160 -7.06 1.94 -12.15
C LYS A 160 -7.10 2.76 -10.88
N GLU A 161 -7.78 3.88 -10.94
CA GLU A 161 -7.92 4.82 -9.85
C GLU A 161 -9.26 5.53 -9.94
N ASP A 162 -9.82 5.87 -8.79
CA ASP A 162 -11.07 6.62 -8.71
C ASP A 162 -11.15 7.41 -7.41
N ALA A 163 -12.10 8.36 -7.34
CA ALA A 163 -12.41 9.07 -6.12
C ALA A 163 -13.88 9.49 -6.11
N LEU A 164 -14.47 9.46 -4.93
CA LEU A 164 -15.86 9.84 -4.68
C LEU A 164 -15.93 10.76 -3.47
N THR A 165 -16.59 11.90 -3.63
CA THR A 165 -16.97 12.77 -2.50
C THR A 165 -18.42 12.51 -2.11
N VAL A 166 -18.67 12.31 -0.84
CA VAL A 166 -19.99 12.03 -0.24
C VAL A 166 -20.36 13.19 0.67
N GLY A 167 -21.63 13.60 0.66
CA GLY A 167 -22.11 14.74 1.44
C GLY A 167 -21.99 16.08 0.73
N ALA A 168 -22.15 17.17 1.45
CA ALA A 168 -22.06 18.53 0.94
C ALA A 168 -21.54 19.51 2.02
N GLY A 169 -20.79 20.52 1.60
CA GLY A 169 -20.23 21.54 2.49
C GLY A 169 -19.32 20.93 3.57
N GLU A 170 -19.43 21.40 4.79
CA GLU A 170 -18.61 20.97 5.94
C GLU A 170 -18.90 19.52 6.38
N GLN A 171 -19.97 18.89 5.88
CA GLN A 171 -20.33 17.49 6.16
C GLN A 171 -19.95 16.57 5.00
N SER A 172 -19.05 17.00 4.13
CA SER A 172 -18.54 16.17 3.06
C SER A 172 -17.24 15.48 3.47
N TRP A 173 -17.03 14.29 2.91
CA TRP A 173 -15.79 13.53 3.00
C TRP A 173 -15.51 12.83 1.67
N THR A 174 -14.28 12.51 1.45
CA THR A 174 -13.82 11.93 0.18
C THR A 174 -13.23 10.55 0.41
N ILE A 175 -13.51 9.63 -0.51
CA ILE A 175 -12.78 8.38 -0.67
C ILE A 175 -11.96 8.50 -1.94
N GLY A 176 -10.67 8.20 -1.87
CA GLY A 176 -9.80 8.01 -3.00
C GLY A 176 -9.29 6.58 -3.05
N GLY A 177 -8.98 6.08 -4.24
CA GLY A 177 -8.49 4.71 -4.35
C GLY A 177 -7.65 4.45 -5.57
N MET A 178 -6.76 3.47 -5.46
CA MET A 178 -6.03 2.86 -6.56
C MET A 178 -6.02 1.34 -6.40
N ILE A 179 -6.06 0.63 -7.52
CA ILE A 179 -6.06 -0.84 -7.55
C ILE A 179 -5.25 -1.35 -8.74
N LYS A 180 -4.56 -2.46 -8.56
CA LYS A 180 -3.95 -3.23 -9.65
C LYS A 180 -4.41 -4.68 -9.60
N GLY A 181 -4.53 -5.25 -10.77
CA GLY A 181 -4.83 -6.65 -10.99
C GLY A 181 -5.59 -6.83 -12.29
N VAL A 182 -5.22 -7.86 -13.06
CA VAL A 182 -5.82 -8.23 -14.32
C VAL A 182 -5.63 -9.74 -14.53
N GLY A 183 -6.53 -10.43 -15.20
CA GLY A 183 -6.36 -11.79 -15.72
C GLY A 183 -6.10 -12.93 -14.71
N MET A 184 -5.26 -12.74 -13.73
CA MET A 184 -4.87 -13.76 -12.74
C MET A 184 -5.53 -13.54 -11.36
N LEU A 185 -6.73 -12.98 -11.32
CA LEU A 185 -7.43 -12.67 -10.06
C LEU A 185 -8.21 -13.86 -9.49
N ALA A 186 -8.65 -14.77 -10.34
CA ALA A 186 -9.40 -15.94 -9.96
C ALA A 186 -8.76 -17.20 -10.58
N PRO A 187 -8.60 -18.28 -9.81
CA PRO A 187 -9.07 -18.54 -8.46
C PRO A 187 -8.10 -18.10 -7.32
N GLY A 188 -7.52 -16.90 -7.37
CA GLY A 188 -6.62 -16.41 -6.33
C GLY A 188 -5.14 -16.81 -6.53
N LEU A 189 -4.70 -16.93 -7.78
CA LEU A 189 -3.35 -17.41 -8.12
C LEU A 189 -2.29 -16.32 -8.14
N ALA A 190 -2.68 -15.04 -8.17
CA ALA A 190 -1.73 -13.93 -8.22
C ALA A 190 -2.16 -12.78 -7.30
N THR A 191 -1.37 -11.70 -7.32
CA THR A 191 -1.53 -10.61 -6.38
C THR A 191 -2.44 -9.52 -6.95
N MET A 192 -3.49 -9.18 -6.21
CA MET A 192 -4.23 -7.93 -6.32
C MET A 192 -3.79 -7.01 -5.19
N LEU A 193 -3.50 -5.76 -5.49
CA LEU A 193 -3.24 -4.72 -4.51
C LEU A 193 -4.26 -3.60 -4.66
N ALA A 194 -4.82 -3.16 -3.56
CA ALA A 194 -5.69 -1.99 -3.50
C ALA A 194 -5.29 -1.11 -2.31
N VAL A 195 -5.29 0.20 -2.50
CA VAL A 195 -5.17 1.19 -1.43
C VAL A 195 -6.36 2.11 -1.54
N ILE A 196 -7.04 2.30 -0.42
CA ILE A 196 -8.18 3.20 -0.29
C ILE A 196 -7.83 4.20 0.80
N THR A 197 -8.03 5.47 0.52
CA THR A 197 -7.84 6.59 1.47
C THR A 197 -9.16 7.29 1.72
N THR A 198 -9.33 7.84 2.90
CA THR A 198 -10.51 8.65 3.21
C THR A 198 -10.19 9.68 4.29
N ASP A 199 -10.79 10.84 4.20
CA ASP A 199 -10.80 11.88 5.23
C ASP A 199 -12.02 11.80 6.16
N ALA A 200 -12.86 10.76 6.00
CA ALA A 200 -13.91 10.44 6.97
C ALA A 200 -13.29 10.06 8.32
N VAL A 201 -13.83 10.61 9.40
CA VAL A 201 -13.42 10.27 10.76
C VAL A 201 -14.03 8.91 11.14
N LEU A 202 -13.18 7.88 11.20
CA LEU A 202 -13.57 6.50 11.47
C LEU A 202 -12.75 5.92 12.63
N THR A 203 -13.39 5.08 13.44
CA THR A 203 -12.64 4.18 14.33
C THR A 203 -12.03 3.02 13.52
N PRO A 204 -11.01 2.33 14.04
CA PRO A 204 -10.46 1.14 13.37
C PRO A 204 -11.51 0.06 13.09
N GLU A 205 -12.44 -0.16 14.01
CA GLU A 205 -13.53 -1.12 13.85
C GLU A 205 -14.47 -0.72 12.71
N GLN A 206 -14.88 0.56 12.66
CA GLN A 206 -15.73 1.08 11.58
C GLN A 206 -15.05 0.96 10.22
N ALA A 207 -13.75 1.29 10.13
CA ALA A 207 -12.99 1.14 8.90
C ALA A 207 -12.90 -0.32 8.47
N GLN A 208 -12.64 -1.24 9.41
CA GLN A 208 -12.55 -2.68 9.14
C GLN A 208 -13.89 -3.27 8.69
N ASP A 209 -14.99 -2.92 9.35
CA ASP A 209 -16.34 -3.40 9.00
C ASP A 209 -16.78 -2.90 7.63
N ALA A 210 -16.52 -1.63 7.31
CA ALA A 210 -16.82 -1.05 6.01
C ALA A 210 -16.01 -1.75 4.89
N LEU A 211 -14.70 -1.94 5.10
CA LEU A 211 -13.83 -2.59 4.14
C LEU A 211 -14.20 -4.06 3.93
N ALA A 212 -14.44 -4.80 5.00
CA ALA A 212 -14.87 -6.20 4.93
C ALA A 212 -16.20 -6.34 4.18
N SER A 213 -17.18 -5.49 4.46
CA SER A 213 -18.47 -5.48 3.76
C SER A 213 -18.34 -5.19 2.27
N ALA A 214 -17.46 -4.25 1.90
CA ALA A 214 -17.22 -3.88 0.50
C ALA A 214 -16.53 -4.99 -0.31
N THR A 215 -15.68 -5.79 0.33
CA THR A 215 -14.90 -6.86 -0.34
C THR A 215 -15.60 -8.21 -0.42
N MET A 216 -16.76 -8.39 0.25
CA MET A 216 -17.58 -9.60 0.18
C MET A 216 -18.63 -9.55 -0.96
N ARG A 217 -18.71 -8.47 -1.71
CA ARG A 217 -19.64 -8.27 -2.85
C ARG A 217 -18.96 -8.52 -4.17
#